data_bc2b0294cbafadb3162b904c45c0abab
#
_entry.id   bc2b0294cbafadb3162b904c45c0abab
#
_cell.length_a   1.000
_cell.length_b   1.000
_cell.length_c   1.000
_cell.angle_alpha   90.00
_cell.angle_beta   90.00
_cell.angle_gamma   90.00
#
_symmetry.space_group_name_H-M   'P 1'
#
loop_
_entity.id
_entity.type
_entity.pdbx_description
1 polymer ?
#
loop_
_entity_poly.entity_id
_entity_poly.type
_entity_poly.pdbx_seq_one_letter_code
_entity_poly.pdbx_strand_id
1 'polypeptide(L)'
;MRRTIVTALALTLGLVAATGLRAADTAQPIPFGRGSWAKLWSEHAGKPTVIHFWGLTCGPCIVEMPKWGKLLAERPDMRLVLVAADPLPQSPDRVNDALQRAGLERAESWAFADRFYERLRYEIDPAWSGELPRTLLVAADGSTTALPGVADLATVRKWLDAQPRSPN
;
A
#
# COMPACT_ATOMS: atom_id res chain seq x y z
N MET A 1 40.13 60.65 -40.47
CA MET A 1 40.25 59.57 -39.49
C MET A 1 38.86 59.15 -39.03
N ARG A 2 38.33 58.06 -39.60
CA ARG A 2 36.98 57.52 -39.27
C ARG A 2 37.19 56.33 -38.35
N ARG A 3 36.67 56.38 -37.10
CA ARG A 3 36.64 55.28 -36.16
C ARG A 3 35.35 54.50 -36.35
N THR A 4 35.50 53.28 -36.81
CA THR A 4 34.41 52.30 -36.92
C THR A 4 34.19 51.60 -35.56
N ILE A 5 33.01 51.79 -34.98
CA ILE A 5 32.59 51.09 -33.74
C ILE A 5 31.92 49.77 -34.17
N VAL A 6 32.53 48.64 -33.82
CA VAL A 6 31.95 47.29 -34.00
C VAL A 6 31.20 46.94 -32.75
N THR A 7 29.89 46.90 -32.85
CA THR A 7 29.01 46.48 -31.74
C THR A 7 28.89 44.95 -31.74
N ALA A 8 29.45 44.27 -30.76
CA ALA A 8 29.33 42.85 -30.57
C ALA A 8 28.00 42.55 -29.89
N LEU A 9 27.10 41.86 -30.61
CA LEU A 9 25.81 41.37 -30.08
C LEU A 9 26.05 40.01 -29.41
N ALA A 10 26.04 39.98 -28.08
CA ALA A 10 26.14 38.76 -27.31
C ALA A 10 24.80 38.06 -27.27
N LEU A 11 24.70 36.91 -27.95
CA LEU A 11 23.55 36.04 -27.95
C LEU A 11 23.62 35.15 -26.70
N THR A 12 22.83 35.43 -25.65
CA THR A 12 22.70 34.58 -24.46
C THR A 12 21.70 33.46 -24.77
N LEU A 13 22.22 32.26 -24.98
CA LEU A 13 21.43 31.04 -25.14
C LEU A 13 20.93 30.61 -23.75
N GLY A 14 19.66 30.89 -23.46
CA GLY A 14 18.99 30.44 -22.23
C GLY A 14 18.80 28.93 -22.23
N LEU A 15 19.53 28.23 -21.35
CA LEU A 15 19.34 26.79 -21.10
C LEU A 15 18.08 26.59 -20.26
N VAL A 16 16.96 26.25 -20.92
CA VAL A 16 15.72 25.84 -20.23
C VAL A 16 15.94 24.44 -19.68
N ALA A 17 16.26 24.35 -18.39
CA ALA A 17 16.28 23.08 -17.67
C ALA A 17 14.84 22.56 -17.61
N ALA A 18 14.50 21.58 -18.44
CA ALA A 18 13.27 20.81 -18.33
C ALA A 18 13.34 19.97 -17.06
N THR A 19 12.78 20.47 -15.96
CA THR A 19 12.49 19.66 -14.78
C THR A 19 11.43 18.64 -15.16
N GLY A 20 11.88 17.46 -15.64
CA GLY A 20 11.01 16.34 -15.84
C GLY A 20 10.33 16.00 -14.50
N LEU A 21 9.00 16.19 -14.43
CA LEU A 21 8.20 15.57 -13.39
C LEU A 21 8.45 14.05 -13.49
N ARG A 22 9.25 13.54 -12.56
CA ARG A 22 9.37 12.11 -12.37
C ARG A 22 8.00 11.65 -11.89
N ALA A 23 7.27 10.92 -12.73
CA ALA A 23 6.12 10.15 -12.26
C ALA A 23 6.62 9.35 -11.05
N ALA A 24 5.93 9.48 -9.91
CA ALA A 24 6.25 8.69 -8.73
C ALA A 24 6.26 7.23 -9.18
N ASP A 25 7.43 6.60 -9.06
CA ASP A 25 7.61 5.18 -9.37
C ASP A 25 6.77 4.43 -8.33
N THR A 26 5.52 4.12 -8.69
CA THR A 26 4.63 3.39 -7.80
C THR A 26 5.20 2.00 -7.64
N ALA A 27 5.69 1.70 -6.44
CA ALA A 27 6.29 0.42 -6.13
C ALA A 27 5.30 -0.69 -6.48
N GLN A 28 5.76 -1.64 -7.29
CA GLN A 28 4.94 -2.81 -7.67
C GLN A 28 4.60 -3.62 -6.41
N PRO A 29 3.40 -4.25 -6.34
CA PRO A 29 3.06 -5.12 -5.22
C PRO A 29 4.09 -6.23 -5.06
N ILE A 30 4.50 -6.47 -3.84
CA ILE A 30 5.45 -7.55 -3.52
C ILE A 30 4.75 -8.89 -3.77
N PRO A 31 5.36 -9.83 -4.50
CA PRO A 31 4.77 -11.15 -4.71
C PRO A 31 4.58 -11.89 -3.39
N PHE A 32 3.33 -12.28 -3.08
CA PHE A 32 2.99 -13.07 -1.90
C PHE A 32 2.89 -14.55 -2.29
N GLY A 33 3.94 -15.30 -2.02
CA GLY A 33 4.04 -16.73 -2.22
C GLY A 33 4.21 -17.48 -0.90
N ARG A 34 4.61 -18.77 -0.98
CA ARG A 34 4.88 -19.58 0.20
C ARG A 34 5.98 -18.96 1.07
N GLY A 35 5.74 -18.91 2.38
CA GLY A 35 6.65 -18.31 3.36
C GLY A 35 6.58 -16.78 3.41
N SER A 36 5.84 -16.12 2.50
CA SER A 36 5.67 -14.66 2.53
C SER A 36 4.96 -14.20 3.79
N TRP A 37 4.05 -15.00 4.33
CA TRP A 37 3.40 -14.69 5.60
C TRP A 37 4.40 -14.56 6.75
N ALA A 38 5.28 -15.55 6.90
CA ALA A 38 6.31 -15.52 7.95
C ALA A 38 7.27 -14.33 7.78
N LYS A 39 7.63 -13.99 6.54
CA LYS A 39 8.45 -12.81 6.23
C LYS A 39 7.73 -11.53 6.65
N LEU A 40 6.51 -11.28 6.17
CA LEU A 40 5.70 -10.12 6.51
C LEU A 40 5.54 -9.99 8.03
N TRP A 41 5.23 -11.09 8.70
CA TRP A 41 5.11 -11.14 10.16
C TRP A 41 6.38 -10.70 10.86
N SER A 42 7.54 -11.18 10.42
CA SER A 42 8.83 -10.83 11.02
C SER A 42 9.23 -9.36 10.80
N GLU A 43 8.90 -8.79 9.65
CA GLU A 43 9.21 -7.39 9.32
C GLU A 43 8.38 -6.39 10.13
N HIS A 44 7.20 -6.82 10.57
CA HIS A 44 6.29 -6.00 11.38
C HIS A 44 6.30 -6.38 12.87
N ALA A 45 7.13 -7.32 13.29
CA ALA A 45 7.22 -7.74 14.69
C ALA A 45 7.47 -6.55 15.63
N GLY A 46 6.72 -6.48 16.74
CA GLY A 46 6.84 -5.40 17.70
C GLY A 46 6.22 -4.06 17.28
N LYS A 47 5.53 -4.02 16.14
CA LYS A 47 4.95 -2.78 15.60
C LYS A 47 3.45 -2.96 15.36
N PRO A 48 2.59 -2.12 15.97
CA PRO A 48 1.16 -2.17 15.67
C PRO A 48 0.92 -2.02 14.17
N THR A 49 0.26 -2.99 13.56
CA THR A 49 0.09 -3.06 12.10
C THR A 49 -1.33 -3.48 11.76
N VAL A 50 -1.93 -2.82 10.78
CA VAL A 50 -3.20 -3.21 10.17
C VAL A 50 -2.88 -3.95 8.88
N ILE A 51 -3.31 -5.21 8.77
CA ILE A 51 -3.16 -6.01 7.55
C ILE A 51 -4.53 -6.21 6.94
N HIS A 52 -4.74 -5.70 5.73
CA HIS A 52 -6.03 -5.74 5.06
C HIS A 52 -5.96 -6.61 3.80
N PHE A 53 -6.73 -7.70 3.81
CA PHE A 53 -6.88 -8.62 2.68
C PHE A 53 -8.06 -8.18 1.83
N TRP A 54 -7.81 -7.97 0.54
CA TRP A 54 -8.78 -7.46 -0.41
C TRP A 54 -8.60 -8.16 -1.77
N GLY A 55 -9.40 -7.82 -2.76
CA GLY A 55 -9.23 -8.37 -4.12
C GLY A 55 -9.88 -7.48 -5.17
N LEU A 56 -9.33 -7.52 -6.38
CA LEU A 56 -9.85 -6.81 -7.54
C LEU A 56 -11.24 -7.33 -7.98
N THR A 57 -11.53 -8.59 -7.68
CA THR A 57 -12.81 -9.23 -7.99
C THR A 57 -13.83 -9.16 -6.84
N CYS A 58 -13.43 -8.55 -5.71
CA CYS A 58 -14.26 -8.41 -4.52
C CYS A 58 -14.98 -7.05 -4.54
N GLY A 59 -16.24 -7.02 -4.92
CA GLY A 59 -17.04 -5.79 -4.98
C GLY A 59 -17.06 -4.97 -3.69
N PRO A 60 -17.36 -5.57 -2.51
CA PRO A 60 -17.30 -4.85 -1.22
C PRO A 60 -15.91 -4.27 -0.92
N CYS A 61 -14.82 -4.98 -1.30
CA CYS A 61 -13.46 -4.48 -1.12
C CYS A 61 -13.26 -3.17 -1.89
N ILE A 62 -13.61 -3.15 -3.18
CA ILE A 62 -13.43 -1.97 -4.04
C ILE A 62 -14.20 -0.75 -3.49
N VAL A 63 -15.38 -0.98 -2.91
CA VAL A 63 -16.21 0.09 -2.31
C VAL A 63 -15.58 0.65 -1.03
N GLU A 64 -14.89 -0.17 -0.23
CA GLU A 64 -14.28 0.33 1.01
C GLU A 64 -12.87 0.92 0.84
N MET A 65 -12.11 0.55 -0.21
CA MET A 65 -10.72 1.00 -0.41
C MET A 65 -10.53 2.51 -0.32
N PRO A 66 -11.38 3.38 -0.90
CA PRO A 66 -11.23 4.84 -0.73
C PRO A 66 -11.38 5.32 0.71
N LYS A 67 -12.12 4.60 1.55
CA LYS A 67 -12.25 4.92 2.99
C LYS A 67 -10.95 4.59 3.74
N TRP A 68 -10.27 3.51 3.35
CA TRP A 68 -8.94 3.18 3.84
C TRP A 68 -7.91 4.24 3.43
N GLY A 69 -7.95 4.71 2.18
CA GLY A 69 -7.09 5.80 1.70
C GLY A 69 -7.29 7.08 2.52
N LYS A 70 -8.54 7.45 2.81
CA LYS A 70 -8.84 8.59 3.67
C LYS A 70 -8.29 8.38 5.09
N LEU A 71 -8.47 7.20 5.68
CA LEU A 71 -7.94 6.88 7.00
C LEU A 71 -6.41 6.97 7.02
N LEU A 72 -5.73 6.43 6.01
CA LEU A 72 -4.27 6.51 5.90
C LEU A 72 -3.76 7.95 5.77
N ALA A 73 -4.50 8.81 5.06
CA ALA A 73 -4.16 10.23 4.95
C ALA A 73 -4.33 10.98 6.29
N GLU A 74 -5.36 10.63 7.06
CA GLU A 74 -5.62 11.21 8.39
C GLU A 74 -4.68 10.66 9.49
N ARG A 75 -4.12 9.47 9.28
CA ARG A 75 -3.26 8.75 10.23
C ARG A 75 -1.94 8.35 9.55
N PRO A 76 -1.03 9.30 9.32
CA PRO A 76 0.26 9.03 8.66
C PRO A 76 1.18 8.13 9.50
N ASP A 77 0.89 7.97 10.80
CA ASP A 77 1.54 7.07 11.74
C ASP A 77 1.06 5.61 11.62
N MET A 78 -0.05 5.38 10.93
CA MET A 78 -0.61 4.03 10.74
C MET A 78 0.26 3.18 9.81
N ARG A 79 0.61 1.99 10.25
CA ARG A 79 1.19 0.95 9.39
C ARG A 79 0.05 0.16 8.76
N LEU A 80 -0.13 0.34 7.47
CA LEU A 80 -1.13 -0.39 6.68
C LEU A 80 -0.43 -1.26 5.65
N VAL A 81 -0.67 -2.55 5.73
CA VAL A 81 -0.25 -3.56 4.75
C VAL A 81 -1.48 -4.03 3.99
N LEU A 82 -1.43 -3.96 2.68
CA LEU A 82 -2.50 -4.39 1.79
C LEU A 82 -2.08 -5.68 1.09
N VAL A 83 -2.92 -6.70 1.16
CA VAL A 83 -2.66 -7.98 0.49
C VAL A 83 -3.78 -8.26 -0.49
N ALA A 84 -3.51 -8.16 -1.78
CA ALA A 84 -4.43 -8.57 -2.84
C ALA A 84 -4.48 -10.10 -2.86
N ALA A 85 -5.57 -10.67 -2.37
CA ALA A 85 -5.76 -12.10 -2.14
C ALA A 85 -6.77 -12.73 -3.10
N ASP A 86 -6.82 -12.24 -4.35
CA ASP A 86 -7.64 -12.85 -5.39
C ASP A 86 -7.27 -14.31 -5.60
N PRO A 87 -8.26 -15.20 -5.91
CA PRO A 87 -8.02 -16.63 -6.16
C PRO A 87 -7.08 -16.92 -7.33
N LEU A 88 -6.97 -15.99 -8.27
CA LEU A 88 -6.04 -16.06 -9.39
C LEU A 88 -5.10 -14.87 -9.32
N PRO A 89 -3.79 -15.07 -9.61
CA PRO A 89 -2.83 -13.98 -9.64
C PRO A 89 -3.30 -12.85 -10.57
N GLN A 90 -3.26 -11.63 -10.06
CA GLN A 90 -3.65 -10.44 -10.80
C GLN A 90 -2.42 -9.75 -11.38
N SER A 91 -2.61 -9.00 -12.47
CA SER A 91 -1.55 -8.14 -13.00
C SER A 91 -1.15 -7.10 -11.93
N PRO A 92 0.15 -6.94 -11.64
CA PRO A 92 0.62 -5.92 -10.71
C PRO A 92 0.12 -4.50 -11.06
N ASP A 93 0.06 -4.15 -12.35
CA ASP A 93 -0.43 -2.84 -12.79
C ASP A 93 -1.90 -2.63 -12.40
N ARG A 94 -2.76 -3.66 -12.56
CA ARG A 94 -4.17 -3.56 -12.14
C ARG A 94 -4.32 -3.37 -10.64
N VAL A 95 -3.46 -4.01 -9.84
CA VAL A 95 -3.43 -3.82 -8.39
C VAL A 95 -3.03 -2.38 -8.08
N ASN A 96 -1.93 -1.90 -8.68
CA ASN A 96 -1.46 -0.52 -8.49
C ASN A 96 -2.51 0.52 -8.90
N ASP A 97 -3.14 0.35 -10.06
CA ASP A 97 -4.20 1.25 -10.51
C ASP A 97 -5.36 1.34 -9.52
N ALA A 98 -5.73 0.21 -8.90
CA ALA A 98 -6.78 0.21 -7.89
C ALA A 98 -6.35 0.95 -6.62
N LEU A 99 -5.10 0.74 -6.17
CA LEU A 99 -4.54 1.43 -4.99
C LEU A 99 -4.42 2.93 -5.22
N GLN A 100 -3.96 3.37 -6.40
CA GLN A 100 -3.88 4.79 -6.76
C GLN A 100 -5.27 5.46 -6.74
N ARG A 101 -6.27 4.83 -7.38
CA ARG A 101 -7.64 5.35 -7.35
C ARG A 101 -8.23 5.47 -5.95
N ALA A 102 -7.71 4.70 -5.02
CA ALA A 102 -8.15 4.70 -3.62
C ALA A 102 -7.29 5.62 -2.71
N GLY A 103 -6.22 6.24 -3.21
CA GLY A 103 -5.27 7.04 -2.40
C GLY A 103 -4.43 6.18 -1.45
N LEU A 104 -4.11 4.95 -1.88
CA LEU A 104 -3.39 3.94 -1.08
C LEU A 104 -2.00 3.61 -1.62
N GLU A 105 -1.49 4.39 -2.56
CA GLU A 105 -0.20 4.17 -3.22
C GLU A 105 1.01 4.21 -2.25
N ARG A 106 0.82 4.77 -1.06
CA ARG A 106 1.87 4.83 -0.02
C ARG A 106 1.84 3.63 0.93
N ALA A 107 0.79 2.82 0.89
CA ALA A 107 0.70 1.63 1.73
C ALA A 107 1.62 0.53 1.19
N GLU A 108 2.19 -0.25 2.09
CA GLU A 108 2.89 -1.47 1.70
C GLU A 108 1.90 -2.42 1.02
N SER A 109 2.24 -2.91 -0.17
CA SER A 109 1.33 -3.72 -0.97
C SER A 109 1.96 -5.04 -1.36
N TRP A 110 1.19 -6.11 -1.16
CA TRP A 110 1.48 -7.48 -1.56
C TRP A 110 0.37 -8.02 -2.46
N ALA A 111 0.68 -8.98 -3.31
CA ALA A 111 -0.32 -9.66 -4.12
C ALA A 111 -0.04 -11.17 -4.19
N PHE A 112 -1.09 -11.99 -4.04
CA PHE A 112 -0.97 -13.44 -4.18
C PHE A 112 -0.38 -13.79 -5.55
N ALA A 113 0.74 -14.52 -5.53
CA ALA A 113 1.52 -14.90 -6.71
C ALA A 113 1.60 -16.42 -6.90
N ASP A 114 0.97 -17.21 -6.04
CA ASP A 114 0.91 -18.67 -6.15
C ASP A 114 -0.47 -19.10 -6.67
N ARG A 115 -0.49 -20.08 -7.58
CA ARG A 115 -1.72 -20.70 -8.09
C ARG A 115 -2.48 -21.53 -7.03
N PHE A 116 -1.81 -21.89 -5.94
CA PHE A 116 -2.38 -22.61 -4.79
C PHE A 116 -2.71 -21.64 -3.67
N TYR A 117 -3.61 -20.71 -3.95
CA TYR A 117 -4.00 -19.64 -3.02
C TYR A 117 -4.59 -20.15 -1.70
N GLU A 118 -5.22 -21.33 -1.69
CA GLU A 118 -5.74 -21.95 -0.46
C GLU A 118 -4.60 -22.25 0.53
N ARG A 119 -3.42 -22.62 0.03
CA ARG A 119 -2.25 -22.83 0.87
C ARG A 119 -1.76 -21.54 1.48
N LEU A 120 -1.75 -20.45 0.72
CA LEU A 120 -1.35 -19.14 1.23
C LEU A 120 -2.32 -18.68 2.33
N ARG A 121 -3.62 -18.87 2.14
CA ARG A 121 -4.62 -18.59 3.18
C ARG A 121 -4.40 -19.43 4.43
N TYR A 122 -4.11 -20.72 4.27
CA TYR A 122 -3.85 -21.62 5.38
C TYR A 122 -2.60 -21.21 6.17
N GLU A 123 -1.55 -20.69 5.51
CA GLU A 123 -0.36 -20.15 6.18
C GLU A 123 -0.69 -18.90 7.01
N ILE A 124 -1.65 -18.09 6.56
CA ILE A 124 -2.09 -16.86 7.26
C ILE A 124 -2.95 -17.23 8.47
N ASP A 125 -3.99 -18.02 8.24
CA ASP A 125 -4.93 -18.47 9.25
C ASP A 125 -5.63 -19.75 8.76
N PRO A 126 -5.38 -20.91 9.38
CA PRO A 126 -6.01 -22.18 9.00
C PRO A 126 -7.55 -22.15 9.05
N ALA A 127 -8.15 -21.25 9.85
CA ALA A 127 -9.59 -21.10 9.97
C ALA A 127 -10.20 -20.17 8.92
N TRP A 128 -9.36 -19.47 8.12
CA TRP A 128 -9.87 -18.54 7.12
C TRP A 128 -10.34 -19.27 5.85
N SER A 129 -11.62 -19.22 5.57
CA SER A 129 -12.24 -19.85 4.38
C SER A 129 -12.04 -19.06 3.09
N GLY A 130 -11.46 -17.82 3.17
CA GLY A 130 -11.14 -16.99 2.02
C GLY A 130 -12.12 -15.87 1.71
N GLU A 131 -13.04 -15.61 2.64
CA GLU A 131 -13.94 -14.47 2.53
C GLU A 131 -13.14 -13.15 2.53
N LEU A 132 -13.55 -12.24 1.63
CA LEU A 132 -12.99 -10.89 1.47
C LEU A 132 -14.11 -9.85 1.56
N PRO A 133 -13.82 -8.66 2.07
CA PRO A 133 -12.55 -8.25 2.68
C PRO A 133 -12.35 -8.87 4.06
N ARG A 134 -11.11 -8.88 4.55
CA ARG A 134 -10.75 -9.30 5.90
C ARG A 134 -9.65 -8.38 6.43
N THR A 135 -9.73 -7.99 7.69
CA THR A 135 -8.69 -7.17 8.31
C THR A 135 -8.13 -7.87 9.55
N LEU A 136 -6.82 -7.88 9.70
CA LEU A 136 -6.15 -8.26 10.94
C LEU A 136 -5.57 -7.02 11.60
N LEU A 137 -5.90 -6.82 12.87
CA LEU A 137 -5.27 -5.84 13.73
C LEU A 137 -4.19 -6.58 14.53
N VAL A 138 -2.93 -6.27 14.28
CA VAL A 138 -1.77 -6.92 14.91
C VAL A 138 -1.16 -5.94 15.90
N ALA A 139 -1.24 -6.24 17.19
CA ALA A 139 -0.65 -5.43 18.25
C ALA A 139 0.87 -5.66 18.35
N ALA A 140 1.58 -4.76 19.05
CA ALA A 140 3.03 -4.84 19.23
C ALA A 140 3.50 -6.13 19.94
N ASP A 141 2.66 -6.72 20.77
CA ASP A 141 2.94 -7.99 21.45
C ASP A 141 2.68 -9.23 20.56
N GLY A 142 2.24 -9.01 19.31
CA GLY A 142 1.90 -10.07 18.37
C GLY A 142 0.47 -10.60 18.52
N SER A 143 -0.32 -10.11 19.48
CA SER A 143 -1.73 -10.49 19.57
C SER A 143 -2.51 -9.95 18.36
N THR A 144 -3.51 -10.72 17.90
CA THR A 144 -4.28 -10.41 16.71
C THR A 144 -5.76 -10.34 16.98
N THR A 145 -6.44 -9.42 16.30
CA THR A 145 -7.90 -9.36 16.23
C THR A 145 -8.32 -9.38 14.75
N ALA A 146 -9.08 -10.40 14.36
CA ALA A 146 -9.62 -10.51 13.02
C ALA A 146 -10.97 -9.79 12.91
N LEU A 147 -11.13 -8.97 11.88
CA LEU A 147 -12.38 -8.33 11.50
C LEU A 147 -12.80 -8.90 10.15
N PRO A 148 -13.76 -9.84 10.11
CA PRO A 148 -14.27 -10.40 8.86
C PRO A 148 -15.22 -9.41 8.17
N GLY A 149 -15.22 -9.42 6.85
CA GLY A 149 -16.06 -8.53 6.04
C GLY A 149 -15.58 -7.08 6.02
N VAL A 150 -16.45 -6.18 5.59
CA VAL A 150 -16.16 -4.74 5.52
C VAL A 150 -15.83 -4.21 6.92
N ALA A 151 -14.64 -3.61 7.05
CA ALA A 151 -14.17 -3.16 8.35
C ALA A 151 -14.93 -1.91 8.84
N ASP A 152 -15.38 -1.94 10.09
CA ASP A 152 -15.78 -0.71 10.77
C ASP A 152 -14.54 0.12 11.10
N LEU A 153 -14.31 1.17 10.32
CA LEU A 153 -13.14 2.04 10.51
C LEU A 153 -13.17 2.83 11.82
N ALA A 154 -14.32 2.96 12.49
CA ALA A 154 -14.37 3.54 13.83
C ALA A 154 -13.70 2.59 14.84
N THR A 155 -13.96 1.29 14.72
CA THR A 155 -13.28 0.25 15.50
C THR A 155 -11.78 0.24 15.24
N VAL A 156 -11.36 0.34 13.97
CA VAL A 156 -9.93 0.42 13.61
C VAL A 156 -9.26 1.66 14.22
N ARG A 157 -9.89 2.85 14.14
CA ARG A 157 -9.40 4.08 14.77
C ARG A 157 -9.21 3.92 16.28
N LYS A 158 -10.25 3.41 16.95
CA LYS A 158 -10.21 3.18 18.39
C LYS A 158 -9.07 2.22 18.77
N TRP A 159 -8.86 1.17 17.98
CA TRP A 159 -7.77 0.25 18.19
C TRP A 159 -6.40 0.92 18.01
N LEU A 160 -6.22 1.72 16.94
CA LEU A 160 -4.99 2.48 16.70
C LEU A 160 -4.68 3.46 17.83
N ASP A 161 -5.71 4.13 18.36
CA ASP A 161 -5.55 5.10 19.47
C ASP A 161 -5.12 4.42 20.79
N ALA A 162 -5.43 3.14 20.94
CA ALA A 162 -5.02 2.33 22.09
C ALA A 162 -3.59 1.75 21.98
N GLN A 163 -2.96 1.85 20.79
CA GLN A 163 -1.62 1.31 20.59
C GLN A 163 -0.53 2.25 21.12
N PRO A 164 0.60 1.71 21.61
CA PRO A 164 1.77 2.52 21.93
C PRO A 164 2.21 3.29 20.68
N ARG A 165 2.41 4.60 20.79
CA ARG A 165 3.02 5.37 19.70
C ARG A 165 4.46 4.95 19.56
N SER A 166 4.86 4.53 18.35
CA SER A 166 6.27 4.28 18.08
C SER A 166 7.05 5.58 18.31
N PRO A 167 8.14 5.57 19.07
CA PRO A 167 9.02 6.74 19.11
C PRO A 167 9.54 7.01 17.70
N ASN A 168 9.47 8.25 17.26
CA ASN A 168 10.06 8.73 16.00
C ASN A 168 11.57 8.54 16.01
#